data_fdca127ac3269580c3e567cbb1f6b645
#
_entry.id   fdca127ac3269580c3e567cbb1f6b645
#
_cell.length_a   1.000
_cell.length_b   1.000
_cell.length_c   1.000
_cell.angle_alpha   90.00
_cell.angle_beta   90.00
_cell.angle_gamma   90.00
#
_symmetry.space_group_name_H-M   'P 1'
#
loop_
_entity.id
_entity.type
_entity.pdbx_description
1 polymer ?
#
loop_
_entity_poly.entity_id
_entity_poly.type
_entity_poly.pdbx_seq_one_letter_code
_entity_poly.pdbx_strand_id
1 'polypeptide(L)'
;MKLNLLDVDLGGGSVLQYANRDPYQMMGYLLKTPEGKTVMIDGGRQEGADAAYLHELILKEGGRVDLWLITHAHDDHFSALSCILRDMDALDFEVGEMRICFPPLEWLKTVENGQPYAPAVAFLERLAKHGIVPAPLRRGDRLICGGLTIDVLHDAENYVNYHTVNDTGAVLRVHYPNRDVLFLADIEPAAARELMELYTPEQLQCDIVQLAHHGQGGAHREFYEIVLPKIALYTAPDWLWTNNNGTGPFKTLQTRQWMRELGVVLSCPHCHGDFLLV
;
A
#
# COMPACT_ATOMS: atom_id res chain seq x y z
N MET A 1 -7.74 -13.52 14.00
CA MET A 1 -7.25 -12.16 14.36
C MET A 1 -8.45 -11.27 14.65
N LYS A 2 -8.28 -10.18 15.40
CA LYS A 2 -9.37 -9.25 15.74
C LYS A 2 -9.68 -8.34 14.53
N LEU A 3 -10.97 -8.13 14.24
CA LEU A 3 -11.44 -7.08 13.34
C LEU A 3 -11.85 -5.86 14.17
N ASN A 4 -11.29 -4.70 13.89
CA ASN A 4 -11.64 -3.42 14.48
C ASN A 4 -12.47 -2.64 13.46
N LEU A 5 -13.73 -2.38 13.78
CA LEU A 5 -14.63 -1.57 12.96
C LEU A 5 -14.54 -0.10 13.42
N LEU A 6 -14.31 0.79 12.49
CA LEU A 6 -14.15 2.23 12.72
C LEU A 6 -15.06 3.01 11.77
N ASP A 7 -16.04 3.67 12.34
CA ASP A 7 -16.87 4.63 11.58
C ASP A 7 -16.09 5.96 11.48
N VAL A 8 -15.65 6.26 10.26
CA VAL A 8 -14.89 7.48 9.93
C VAL A 8 -15.62 8.34 8.92
N ASP A 9 -16.86 7.97 8.60
CA ASP A 9 -17.75 8.67 7.66
C ASP A 9 -17.12 8.80 6.25
N LEU A 10 -16.88 7.67 5.60
CA LEU A 10 -16.42 7.66 4.20
C LEU A 10 -17.51 8.10 3.22
N GLY A 11 -18.79 8.08 3.64
CA GLY A 11 -19.93 8.42 2.77
C GLY A 11 -20.34 7.29 1.82
N GLY A 12 -19.86 6.08 2.07
CA GLY A 12 -20.15 4.86 1.31
C GLY A 12 -18.87 4.09 0.95
N GLY A 13 -19.00 2.75 0.88
CA GLY A 13 -17.85 1.87 0.70
C GLY A 13 -17.07 1.63 1.98
N SER A 14 -15.84 1.12 1.87
CA SER A 14 -14.97 0.86 3.02
C SER A 14 -13.50 0.72 2.63
N VAL A 15 -12.62 0.86 3.62
CA VAL A 15 -11.18 0.54 3.53
C VAL A 15 -10.85 -0.51 4.57
N LEU A 16 -10.47 -1.69 4.15
CA LEU A 16 -9.93 -2.74 5.02
C LEU A 16 -8.41 -2.73 4.94
N GLN A 17 -7.75 -2.33 6.01
CA GLN A 17 -6.35 -2.66 6.24
C GLN A 17 -6.30 -4.05 6.83
N TYR A 18 -5.92 -5.05 6.04
CA TYR A 18 -5.77 -6.41 6.55
C TYR A 18 -4.36 -6.65 7.08
N ALA A 19 -4.30 -7.18 8.30
CA ALA A 19 -3.04 -7.39 9.00
C ALA A 19 -2.34 -8.66 8.52
N ASN A 20 -1.01 -8.69 8.67
CA ASN A 20 -0.20 -9.88 8.45
C ASN A 20 -0.67 -11.07 9.32
N ARG A 21 -0.61 -12.26 8.76
CA ARG A 21 -0.86 -13.55 9.45
C ARG A 21 0.45 -14.24 9.82
N ASP A 22 1.50 -13.95 9.09
CA ASP A 22 2.87 -14.33 9.35
C ASP A 22 3.63 -13.19 10.04
N PRO A 23 4.75 -13.44 10.76
CA PRO A 23 5.41 -12.41 11.59
C PRO A 23 6.26 -11.42 10.77
N TYR A 24 5.91 -11.17 9.53
CA TYR A 24 6.64 -10.27 8.63
C TYR A 24 5.85 -9.00 8.37
N GLN A 25 6.55 -7.92 8.04
CA GLN A 25 5.89 -6.73 7.53
C GLN A 25 5.29 -7.02 6.15
N MET A 26 4.16 -6.43 5.87
CA MET A 26 3.54 -6.50 4.56
C MET A 26 2.57 -5.34 4.36
N MET A 27 2.25 -5.00 3.12
CA MET A 27 1.20 -4.04 2.82
C MET A 27 0.08 -4.69 2.00
N GLY A 28 -1.15 -4.43 2.43
CA GLY A 28 -2.33 -4.85 1.70
C GLY A 28 -3.60 -4.16 2.20
N TYR A 29 -4.37 -3.65 1.23
CA TYR A 29 -5.64 -3.00 1.48
C TYR A 29 -6.70 -3.51 0.51
N LEU A 30 -7.89 -3.81 1.03
CA LEU A 30 -9.08 -4.05 0.23
C LEU A 30 -10.04 -2.87 0.42
N LEU A 31 -10.40 -2.23 -0.68
CA LEU A 31 -11.35 -1.14 -0.71
C LEU A 31 -12.65 -1.62 -1.34
N LYS A 32 -13.78 -1.32 -0.67
CA LYS A 32 -15.10 -1.39 -1.31
C LYS A 32 -15.47 0.01 -1.77
N THR A 33 -15.93 0.09 -3.00
CA THR A 33 -16.40 1.34 -3.57
C THR A 33 -17.85 1.59 -3.19
N PRO A 34 -18.37 2.83 -3.28
CA PRO A 34 -19.80 3.12 -3.06
C PRO A 34 -20.73 2.27 -3.93
N GLU A 35 -20.32 1.85 -5.12
CA GLU A 35 -21.10 1.00 -6.02
C GLU A 35 -20.84 -0.51 -5.83
N GLY A 36 -20.11 -0.90 -4.77
CA GLY A 36 -19.84 -2.30 -4.41
C GLY A 36 -18.74 -3.00 -5.21
N LYS A 37 -17.95 -2.25 -6.00
CA LYS A 37 -16.75 -2.77 -6.67
C LYS A 37 -15.63 -3.00 -5.67
N THR A 38 -14.68 -3.87 -6.04
CA THR A 38 -13.51 -4.19 -5.21
C THR A 38 -12.24 -3.63 -5.83
N VAL A 39 -11.52 -2.84 -5.04
CA VAL A 39 -10.18 -2.36 -5.39
C VAL A 39 -9.18 -2.93 -4.40
N MET A 40 -8.06 -3.47 -4.90
CA MET A 40 -6.93 -3.89 -4.06
C MET A 40 -5.77 -2.91 -4.24
N ILE A 41 -5.14 -2.54 -3.13
CA ILE A 41 -3.84 -1.85 -3.13
C ILE A 41 -2.85 -2.78 -2.47
N ASP A 42 -1.82 -3.16 -3.23
CA ASP A 42 -0.85 -4.18 -2.91
C ASP A 42 -1.45 -5.58 -2.69
N GLY A 43 -0.65 -6.55 -2.30
CA GLY A 43 -1.07 -7.94 -2.18
C GLY A 43 -0.34 -8.70 -1.08
N GLY A 44 0.32 -7.96 -0.15
CA GLY A 44 0.97 -8.55 1.01
C GLY A 44 2.24 -9.35 0.70
N ARG A 45 2.77 -9.99 1.73
CA ARG A 45 4.04 -10.71 1.70
C ARG A 45 3.82 -12.22 1.87
N GLN A 46 4.64 -12.97 1.18
CA GLN A 46 5.01 -14.37 1.37
C GLN A 46 3.94 -15.47 1.21
N GLU A 47 4.51 -16.68 1.19
CA GLU A 47 3.88 -17.98 1.24
C GLU A 47 3.19 -18.19 2.58
N GLY A 48 2.26 -19.13 2.61
CA GLY A 48 1.65 -19.57 3.85
C GLY A 48 0.43 -18.77 4.26
N ALA A 49 0.39 -18.29 5.49
CA ALA A 49 -0.84 -17.76 6.07
C ALA A 49 -1.30 -16.44 5.45
N ASP A 50 -0.38 -15.56 5.02
CA ASP A 50 -0.73 -14.30 4.37
C ASP A 50 -1.34 -14.53 2.97
N ALA A 51 -0.75 -15.42 2.15
CA ALA A 51 -1.30 -15.77 0.85
C ALA A 51 -2.66 -16.47 0.95
N ALA A 52 -2.81 -17.41 1.90
CA ALA A 52 -4.08 -18.08 2.14
C ALA A 52 -5.17 -17.09 2.58
N TYR A 53 -4.83 -16.15 3.45
CA TYR A 53 -5.78 -15.13 3.91
C TYR A 53 -6.18 -14.14 2.79
N LEU A 54 -5.23 -13.70 1.98
CA LEU A 54 -5.52 -12.86 0.82
C LEU A 54 -6.51 -13.57 -0.13
N HIS A 55 -6.27 -14.85 -0.41
CA HIS A 55 -7.15 -15.65 -1.26
C HIS A 55 -8.55 -15.79 -0.66
N GLU A 56 -8.64 -16.18 0.63
CA GLU A 56 -9.92 -16.27 1.34
C GLU A 56 -10.68 -14.93 1.32
N LEU A 57 -9.96 -13.81 1.53
CA LEU A 57 -10.54 -12.47 1.52
C LEU A 57 -11.15 -12.14 0.16
N ILE A 58 -10.44 -12.42 -0.94
CA ILE A 58 -10.95 -12.19 -2.30
C ILE A 58 -12.22 -12.99 -2.55
N LEU A 59 -12.22 -14.27 -2.20
CA LEU A 59 -13.40 -15.15 -2.40
C LEU A 59 -14.59 -14.68 -1.55
N LYS A 60 -14.36 -14.31 -0.30
CA LYS A 60 -15.38 -13.78 0.61
C LYS A 60 -16.03 -12.50 0.07
N GLU A 61 -15.25 -11.68 -0.61
CA GLU A 61 -15.72 -10.42 -1.19
C GLU A 61 -16.30 -10.56 -2.60
N GLY A 62 -16.55 -11.79 -3.03
CA GLY A 62 -17.27 -12.12 -4.27
C GLY A 62 -16.41 -12.69 -5.39
N GLY A 63 -15.15 -13.01 -5.14
CA GLY A 63 -14.27 -13.67 -6.11
C GLY A 63 -13.88 -12.78 -7.30
N ARG A 64 -13.97 -11.45 -7.15
CA ARG A 64 -13.57 -10.51 -8.19
C ARG A 64 -12.88 -9.28 -7.60
N VAL A 65 -11.73 -8.93 -8.16
CA VAL A 65 -11.04 -7.67 -7.95
C VAL A 65 -11.17 -6.84 -9.22
N ASP A 66 -11.95 -5.75 -9.18
CA ASP A 66 -12.22 -4.92 -10.36
C ASP A 66 -10.99 -4.10 -10.76
N LEU A 67 -10.21 -3.63 -9.77
CA LEU A 67 -8.97 -2.88 -9.99
C LEU A 67 -7.92 -3.31 -8.96
N TRP A 68 -6.75 -3.72 -9.41
CA TRP A 68 -5.61 -4.06 -8.56
C TRP A 68 -4.43 -3.14 -8.83
N LEU A 69 -3.94 -2.47 -7.78
CA LEU A 69 -2.84 -1.51 -7.84
C LEU A 69 -1.66 -2.05 -7.04
N ILE A 70 -0.51 -2.26 -7.69
CA ILE A 70 0.74 -2.61 -7.01
C ILE A 70 1.62 -1.38 -6.98
N THR A 71 1.96 -0.93 -5.78
CA THR A 71 2.58 0.38 -5.57
C THR A 71 4.05 0.44 -5.93
N HIS A 72 4.83 -0.61 -5.69
CA HIS A 72 6.25 -0.68 -6.07
C HIS A 72 6.79 -2.12 -6.07
N ALA A 73 8.08 -2.28 -6.38
CA ALA A 73 8.67 -3.58 -6.71
C ALA A 73 9.31 -4.31 -5.51
N HIS A 74 8.91 -4.03 -4.26
CA HIS A 74 9.30 -4.84 -3.11
C HIS A 74 8.35 -6.01 -2.86
N ASP A 75 8.88 -7.12 -2.43
CA ASP A 75 8.17 -8.40 -2.32
C ASP A 75 7.09 -8.40 -1.23
N ASP A 76 7.19 -7.59 -0.21
CA ASP A 76 6.18 -7.43 0.85
C ASP A 76 4.92 -6.66 0.40
N HIS A 77 4.88 -6.23 -0.87
CA HIS A 77 3.72 -5.60 -1.51
C HIS A 77 2.99 -6.50 -2.50
N PHE A 78 3.61 -7.59 -3.00
CA PHE A 78 2.97 -8.43 -4.00
C PHE A 78 3.22 -9.94 -3.84
N SER A 79 4.09 -10.37 -2.93
CA SER A 79 4.49 -11.77 -2.95
C SER A 79 3.42 -12.75 -2.48
N ALA A 80 2.46 -12.34 -1.64
CA ALA A 80 1.31 -13.19 -1.33
C ALA A 80 0.47 -13.48 -2.58
N LEU A 81 0.15 -12.43 -3.38
CA LEU A 81 -0.48 -12.63 -4.68
C LEU A 81 0.38 -13.49 -5.61
N SER A 82 1.70 -13.21 -5.66
CA SER A 82 2.63 -13.99 -6.47
C SER A 82 2.64 -15.48 -6.10
N CYS A 83 2.46 -15.83 -4.83
CA CYS A 83 2.33 -17.21 -4.37
C CYS A 83 1.02 -17.84 -4.82
N ILE A 84 -0.10 -17.14 -4.70
CA ILE A 84 -1.39 -17.61 -5.22
C ILE A 84 -1.28 -17.93 -6.71
N LEU A 85 -0.72 -17.01 -7.51
CA LEU A 85 -0.52 -17.21 -8.96
C LEU A 85 0.42 -18.36 -9.29
N ARG A 86 1.41 -18.65 -8.44
CA ARG A 86 2.31 -19.79 -8.60
C ARG A 86 1.59 -21.12 -8.35
N ASP A 87 0.81 -21.17 -7.27
CA ASP A 87 0.29 -22.43 -6.71
C ASP A 87 -1.02 -22.88 -7.35
N MET A 88 -1.70 -21.98 -8.10
CA MET A 88 -2.91 -22.28 -8.83
C MET A 88 -2.65 -22.49 -10.32
N ASP A 89 -3.21 -23.55 -10.90
CA ASP A 89 -3.18 -23.74 -12.36
C ASP A 89 -4.22 -22.86 -13.07
N ALA A 90 -5.36 -22.66 -12.44
CA ALA A 90 -6.41 -21.73 -12.87
C ALA A 90 -6.91 -20.98 -11.65
N LEU A 91 -7.07 -19.65 -11.79
CA LEU A 91 -7.61 -18.83 -10.70
C LEU A 91 -9.10 -19.11 -10.52
N ASP A 92 -9.55 -19.18 -9.30
CA ASP A 92 -10.96 -19.26 -8.90
C ASP A 92 -11.55 -17.89 -8.55
N PHE A 93 -10.84 -16.83 -8.91
CA PHE A 93 -11.27 -15.44 -8.84
C PHE A 93 -10.85 -14.68 -10.10
N GLU A 94 -11.48 -13.53 -10.31
CA GLU A 94 -11.22 -12.68 -11.47
C GLU A 94 -10.43 -11.42 -11.09
N VAL A 95 -9.52 -11.01 -11.97
CA VAL A 95 -8.84 -9.69 -11.93
C VAL A 95 -9.31 -8.91 -13.16
N GLY A 96 -9.98 -7.77 -12.92
CA GLY A 96 -10.49 -6.90 -13.98
C GLY A 96 -9.37 -6.09 -14.63
N GLU A 97 -8.87 -5.09 -13.95
CA GLU A 97 -7.71 -4.29 -14.37
C GLU A 97 -6.61 -4.40 -13.34
N MET A 98 -5.37 -4.55 -13.80
CA MET A 98 -4.19 -4.48 -12.93
C MET A 98 -3.26 -3.37 -13.40
N ARG A 99 -2.79 -2.57 -12.47
CA ARG A 99 -1.74 -1.57 -12.70
C ARG A 99 -0.60 -1.74 -11.72
N ILE A 100 0.63 -1.55 -12.22
CA ILE A 100 1.84 -1.68 -11.42
C ILE A 100 2.74 -0.46 -11.58
N CYS A 101 3.39 -0.06 -10.50
CA CYS A 101 4.40 0.99 -10.49
C CYS A 101 5.79 0.38 -10.31
N PHE A 102 6.30 -0.25 -11.36
CA PHE A 102 7.63 -0.82 -11.36
C PHE A 102 8.57 0.04 -12.21
N PRO A 103 9.77 0.36 -11.72
CA PRO A 103 10.82 0.93 -12.56
C PRO A 103 11.31 -0.13 -13.57
N PRO A 104 12.14 0.25 -14.58
CA PRO A 104 12.70 -0.71 -15.51
C PRO A 104 13.41 -1.86 -14.77
N LEU A 105 13.17 -3.11 -15.19
CA LEU A 105 13.77 -4.29 -14.58
C LEU A 105 15.31 -4.25 -14.56
N GLU A 106 15.94 -3.65 -15.58
CA GLU A 106 17.38 -3.49 -15.61
C GLU A 106 17.91 -2.60 -14.48
N TRP A 107 17.13 -1.60 -14.04
CA TRP A 107 17.50 -0.79 -12.88
C TRP A 107 17.38 -1.59 -11.57
N LEU A 108 16.36 -2.46 -11.45
CA LEU A 108 16.21 -3.34 -10.28
C LEU A 108 17.40 -4.29 -10.07
N LYS A 109 18.18 -4.59 -11.13
CA LYS A 109 19.42 -5.37 -10.99
C LYS A 109 20.53 -4.60 -10.28
N THR A 110 20.48 -3.30 -10.26
CA THR A 110 21.56 -2.43 -9.77
C THR A 110 21.29 -1.81 -8.41
N VAL A 111 20.02 -1.58 -8.11
CA VAL A 111 19.60 -1.01 -6.82
C VAL A 111 19.52 -2.13 -5.77
N GLU A 112 19.80 -1.80 -4.50
CA GLU A 112 19.66 -2.71 -3.36
C GLU A 112 20.32 -4.07 -3.56
N ASN A 113 21.51 -4.06 -4.21
CA ASN A 113 22.26 -5.27 -4.59
C ASN A 113 21.47 -6.26 -5.48
N GLY A 114 20.49 -5.77 -6.23
CA GLY A 114 19.68 -6.57 -7.14
C GLY A 114 18.61 -7.44 -6.46
N GLN A 115 18.39 -7.28 -5.17
CA GLN A 115 17.42 -8.10 -4.43
C GLN A 115 15.98 -8.01 -4.99
N PRO A 116 15.45 -6.85 -5.42
CA PRO A 116 14.08 -6.75 -5.93
C PRO A 116 13.88 -7.38 -7.32
N TYR A 117 14.95 -7.59 -8.08
CA TYR A 117 14.87 -8.03 -9.48
C TYR A 117 14.20 -9.39 -9.66
N ALA A 118 14.71 -10.42 -9.00
CA ALA A 118 14.20 -11.79 -9.20
C ALA A 118 12.73 -11.96 -8.76
N PRO A 119 12.30 -11.43 -7.61
CA PRO A 119 10.88 -11.43 -7.23
C PRO A 119 9.99 -10.71 -8.23
N ALA A 120 10.41 -9.54 -8.73
CA ALA A 120 9.64 -8.76 -9.72
C ALA A 120 9.48 -9.52 -11.04
N VAL A 121 10.56 -10.13 -11.56
CA VAL A 121 10.50 -10.96 -12.79
C VAL A 121 9.55 -12.13 -12.60
N ALA A 122 9.71 -12.89 -11.51
CA ALA A 122 8.85 -14.04 -11.23
C ALA A 122 7.37 -13.65 -11.10
N PHE A 123 7.08 -12.50 -10.51
CA PHE A 123 5.71 -11.99 -10.42
C PHE A 123 5.13 -11.69 -11.79
N LEU A 124 5.86 -10.98 -12.66
CA LEU A 124 5.41 -10.66 -14.02
C LEU A 124 5.20 -11.92 -14.88
N GLU A 125 6.08 -12.92 -14.76
CA GLU A 125 5.93 -14.21 -15.45
C GLU A 125 4.68 -14.96 -14.97
N ARG A 126 4.39 -14.94 -13.67
CA ARG A 126 3.19 -15.55 -13.09
C ARG A 126 1.91 -14.85 -13.55
N LEU A 127 1.89 -13.53 -13.58
CA LEU A 127 0.77 -12.77 -14.14
C LEU A 127 0.52 -13.17 -15.60
N ALA A 128 1.59 -13.24 -16.41
CA ALA A 128 1.49 -13.63 -17.81
C ALA A 128 0.97 -15.08 -17.98
N LYS A 129 1.39 -16.03 -17.11
CA LYS A 129 0.85 -17.42 -17.10
C LYS A 129 -0.68 -17.43 -16.97
N HIS A 130 -1.25 -16.52 -16.18
CA HIS A 130 -2.70 -16.41 -15.96
C HIS A 130 -3.40 -15.43 -16.92
N GLY A 131 -2.69 -14.93 -17.95
CA GLY A 131 -3.27 -14.00 -18.93
C GLY A 131 -3.52 -12.59 -18.37
N ILE A 132 -2.96 -12.26 -17.20
CA ILE A 132 -3.08 -10.93 -16.61
C ILE A 132 -1.95 -10.05 -17.18
N VAL A 133 -2.34 -8.99 -17.90
CA VAL A 133 -1.40 -8.02 -18.49
C VAL A 133 -1.50 -6.72 -17.72
N PRO A 134 -0.55 -6.41 -16.84
CA PRO A 134 -0.62 -5.19 -16.06
C PRO A 134 -0.31 -3.97 -16.94
N ALA A 135 -1.05 -2.88 -16.74
CA ALA A 135 -0.73 -1.57 -17.30
C ALA A 135 0.18 -0.79 -16.32
N PRO A 136 0.97 0.15 -16.80
CA PRO A 136 1.75 1.02 -15.91
C PRO A 136 0.84 1.93 -15.10
N LEU A 137 1.25 2.21 -13.86
CA LEU A 137 0.65 3.23 -12.99
C LEU A 137 1.54 4.47 -13.08
N ARG A 138 0.99 5.61 -13.52
CA ARG A 138 1.75 6.82 -13.81
C ARG A 138 1.24 8.02 -13.03
N ARG A 139 2.14 8.89 -12.60
CA ARG A 139 1.79 10.19 -12.03
C ARG A 139 0.90 10.97 -13.00
N GLY A 140 -0.19 11.52 -12.47
CA GLY A 140 -1.21 12.23 -13.24
C GLY A 140 -2.33 11.33 -13.77
N ASP A 141 -2.20 9.99 -13.66
CA ASP A 141 -3.35 9.10 -13.92
C ASP A 141 -4.48 9.40 -12.95
N ARG A 142 -5.69 9.40 -13.49
CA ARG A 142 -6.94 9.44 -12.73
C ARG A 142 -7.76 8.22 -13.06
N LEU A 143 -7.82 7.28 -12.12
CA LEU A 143 -8.54 6.02 -12.27
C LEU A 143 -9.93 6.16 -11.66
N ILE A 144 -10.93 5.58 -12.33
CA ILE A 144 -12.32 5.57 -11.84
C ILE A 144 -12.79 4.14 -11.70
N CYS A 145 -13.24 3.77 -10.51
CA CYS A 145 -13.79 2.46 -10.22
C CYS A 145 -14.96 2.58 -9.25
N GLY A 146 -16.17 2.20 -9.68
CA GLY A 146 -17.36 2.08 -8.83
C GLY A 146 -17.66 3.31 -7.98
N GLY A 147 -17.56 4.52 -8.54
CA GLY A 147 -17.78 5.77 -7.84
C GLY A 147 -16.59 6.30 -7.05
N LEU A 148 -15.48 5.56 -6.95
CA LEU A 148 -14.21 6.10 -6.47
C LEU A 148 -13.42 6.74 -7.60
N THR A 149 -12.76 7.84 -7.28
CA THR A 149 -11.67 8.41 -8.08
C THR A 149 -10.36 8.18 -7.34
N ILE A 150 -9.33 7.73 -8.08
CA ILE A 150 -7.99 7.49 -7.54
C ILE A 150 -7.00 8.30 -8.36
N ASP A 151 -6.42 9.32 -7.76
CA ASP A 151 -5.36 10.13 -8.36
C ASP A 151 -3.99 9.55 -8.01
N VAL A 152 -3.14 9.39 -9.02
CA VAL A 152 -1.75 8.96 -8.84
C VAL A 152 -0.87 10.22 -8.73
N LEU A 153 -0.33 10.46 -7.53
CA LEU A 153 0.44 11.66 -7.23
C LEU A 153 1.96 11.47 -7.46
N HIS A 154 2.43 10.23 -7.42
CA HIS A 154 3.84 9.87 -7.60
C HIS A 154 3.97 8.52 -8.28
N ASP A 155 5.08 8.30 -8.99
CA ASP A 155 5.39 7.04 -9.68
C ASP A 155 6.90 6.79 -9.81
N ALA A 156 7.24 5.74 -10.55
CA ALA A 156 8.62 5.33 -10.81
C ALA A 156 9.31 6.06 -11.99
N GLU A 157 8.75 7.14 -12.55
CA GLU A 157 9.31 7.78 -13.75
C GLU A 157 10.73 8.33 -13.50
N ASN A 158 10.93 8.92 -12.32
CA ASN A 158 12.20 9.53 -11.91
C ASN A 158 13.18 8.54 -11.24
N TYR A 159 13.02 7.23 -11.45
CA TYR A 159 13.79 6.17 -10.79
C TYR A 159 15.31 6.40 -10.78
N VAL A 160 15.85 7.02 -11.82
CA VAL A 160 17.30 7.29 -11.93
C VAL A 160 17.83 8.25 -10.86
N ASN A 161 16.96 9.03 -10.23
CA ASN A 161 17.29 9.98 -9.17
C ASN A 161 17.19 9.36 -7.77
N TYR A 162 16.75 8.10 -7.68
CA TYR A 162 16.52 7.42 -6.41
C TYR A 162 17.59 6.38 -6.13
N HIS A 163 17.77 6.06 -4.85
CA HIS A 163 18.72 5.08 -4.36
C HIS A 163 18.05 3.82 -3.80
N THR A 164 16.73 3.85 -3.66
CA THR A 164 15.93 2.75 -3.14
C THR A 164 14.72 2.52 -4.04
N VAL A 165 14.22 1.28 -4.06
CA VAL A 165 12.97 0.95 -4.74
C VAL A 165 11.78 1.61 -4.05
N ASN A 166 11.87 1.88 -2.77
CA ASN A 166 10.85 2.58 -2.00
C ASN A 166 10.50 3.94 -2.59
N ASP A 167 11.51 4.76 -2.94
CA ASP A 167 11.28 6.08 -3.54
C ASP A 167 10.65 6.01 -4.95
N THR A 168 10.55 4.83 -5.56
CA THR A 168 9.81 4.63 -6.82
C THR A 168 8.33 4.29 -6.59
N GLY A 169 7.86 4.27 -5.35
CA GLY A 169 6.51 3.88 -4.99
C GLY A 169 5.43 4.82 -5.49
N ALA A 170 4.32 4.27 -5.98
CA ALA A 170 3.15 5.06 -6.33
C ALA A 170 2.48 5.62 -5.07
N VAL A 171 2.25 6.94 -5.06
CA VAL A 171 1.43 7.60 -4.06
C VAL A 171 0.03 7.79 -4.62
N LEU A 172 -0.97 7.30 -3.91
CA LEU A 172 -2.35 7.26 -4.36
C LEU A 172 -3.24 8.07 -3.44
N ARG A 173 -4.04 8.97 -4.01
CA ARG A 173 -5.11 9.65 -3.30
C ARG A 173 -6.46 9.07 -3.74
N VAL A 174 -7.13 8.42 -2.83
CA VAL A 174 -8.44 7.79 -3.06
C VAL A 174 -9.53 8.69 -2.51
N HIS A 175 -10.42 9.14 -3.39
CA HIS A 175 -11.53 10.02 -3.05
C HIS A 175 -12.79 9.21 -2.78
N TYR A 176 -13.18 9.11 -1.51
CA TYR A 176 -14.51 8.69 -1.09
C TYR A 176 -15.45 9.89 -1.04
N PRO A 177 -16.78 9.70 -1.00
CA PRO A 177 -17.71 10.82 -1.02
C PRO A 177 -17.49 11.88 0.06
N ASN A 178 -17.10 11.49 1.28
CA ASN A 178 -16.93 12.39 2.41
C ASN A 178 -15.48 12.54 2.87
N ARG A 179 -14.56 11.64 2.48
CA ARG A 179 -13.17 11.62 2.93
C ARG A 179 -12.24 11.19 1.83
N ASP A 180 -11.03 11.70 1.89
CA ASP A 180 -9.91 11.20 1.10
C ASP A 180 -9.01 10.30 1.96
N VAL A 181 -8.43 9.29 1.31
CA VAL A 181 -7.41 8.42 1.90
C VAL A 181 -6.14 8.52 1.08
N LEU A 182 -5.03 8.88 1.72
CA LEU A 182 -3.72 8.98 1.08
C LEU A 182 -2.89 7.74 1.40
N PHE A 183 -2.55 6.98 0.37
CA PHE A 183 -1.64 5.84 0.44
C PHE A 183 -0.26 6.29 -0.05
N LEU A 184 0.73 6.22 0.83
CA LEU A 184 2.10 6.68 0.57
C LEU A 184 3.03 5.55 0.11
N ALA A 185 2.52 4.30 0.06
CA ALA A 185 3.38 3.14 -0.12
C ALA A 185 4.58 3.19 0.83
N ASP A 186 5.78 2.96 0.32
CA ASP A 186 6.99 2.96 1.11
C ASP A 186 7.92 4.14 0.81
N ILE A 187 7.37 5.24 0.22
CA ILE A 187 8.21 6.38 -0.13
C ILE A 187 9.10 6.82 1.02
N GLU A 188 10.31 7.21 0.67
CA GLU A 188 11.33 7.73 1.57
C GLU A 188 11.49 9.26 1.42
N PRO A 189 12.44 9.90 2.10
CA PRO A 189 12.54 11.36 2.09
C PRO A 189 12.76 11.99 0.71
N ALA A 190 13.30 11.26 -0.29
CA ALA A 190 13.51 11.83 -1.62
C ALA A 190 12.18 12.02 -2.36
N ALA A 191 11.36 10.99 -2.45
CA ALA A 191 10.03 11.08 -3.05
C ALA A 191 9.10 12.01 -2.26
N ALA A 192 9.19 12.02 -0.93
CA ALA A 192 8.40 12.95 -0.11
C ALA A 192 8.74 14.42 -0.41
N ARG A 193 10.03 14.75 -0.63
CA ARG A 193 10.44 16.11 -1.05
C ARG A 193 9.91 16.44 -2.44
N GLU A 194 10.01 15.51 -3.38
CA GLU A 194 9.46 15.71 -4.73
C GLU A 194 7.96 16.02 -4.68
N LEU A 195 7.19 15.31 -3.87
CA LEU A 195 5.76 15.59 -3.68
C LEU A 195 5.52 17.01 -3.14
N MET A 196 6.32 17.47 -2.18
CA MET A 196 6.21 18.83 -1.62
C MET A 196 6.61 19.92 -2.61
N GLU A 197 7.43 19.61 -3.60
CA GLU A 197 7.80 20.53 -4.69
C GLU A 197 6.73 20.59 -5.79
N LEU A 198 6.05 19.46 -6.05
CA LEU A 198 5.07 19.32 -7.13
C LEU A 198 3.66 19.76 -6.75
N TYR A 199 3.29 19.65 -5.48
CA TYR A 199 1.91 19.87 -5.01
C TYR A 199 1.86 20.93 -3.94
N THR A 200 0.76 21.69 -3.91
CA THR A 200 0.50 22.63 -2.83
C THR A 200 0.13 21.89 -1.54
N PRO A 201 0.28 22.52 -0.35
CA PRO A 201 -0.17 21.93 0.90
C PRO A 201 -1.61 21.41 0.85
N GLU A 202 -2.54 22.18 0.26
CA GLU A 202 -3.96 21.83 0.16
C GLU A 202 -4.20 20.58 -0.70
N GLN A 203 -3.33 20.34 -1.69
CA GLN A 203 -3.38 19.14 -2.52
C GLN A 203 -2.85 17.89 -1.80
N LEU A 204 -2.04 18.06 -0.75
CA LEU A 204 -1.47 16.96 0.03
C LEU A 204 -2.23 16.71 1.34
N GLN A 205 -2.98 17.69 1.86
CA GLN A 205 -3.76 17.52 3.09
C GLN A 205 -4.77 16.38 2.96
N CYS A 206 -4.78 15.49 3.97
CA CYS A 206 -5.67 14.34 3.98
C CYS A 206 -5.92 13.86 5.42
N ASP A 207 -7.18 13.61 5.77
CA ASP A 207 -7.53 13.17 7.14
C ASP A 207 -7.05 11.75 7.45
N ILE A 208 -6.98 10.87 6.45
CA ILE A 208 -6.63 9.45 6.61
C ILE A 208 -5.39 9.16 5.78
N VAL A 209 -4.31 8.70 6.42
CA VAL A 209 -3.05 8.40 5.74
C VAL A 209 -2.53 7.00 6.09
N GLN A 210 -2.14 6.24 5.08
CA GLN A 210 -1.23 5.12 5.28
C GLN A 210 0.18 5.70 5.40
N LEU A 211 0.83 5.46 6.54
CA LEU A 211 2.16 5.99 6.80
C LEU A 211 3.21 5.30 5.95
N ALA A 212 4.04 6.10 5.31
CA ALA A 212 5.09 5.62 4.42
C ALA A 212 5.99 4.58 5.09
N HIS A 213 6.38 3.56 4.34
CA HIS A 213 7.32 2.52 4.73
C HIS A 213 6.93 1.89 6.08
N HIS A 214 5.68 1.38 6.16
CA HIS A 214 5.10 0.75 7.36
C HIS A 214 5.13 1.62 8.62
N GLY A 215 5.41 2.92 8.50
CA GLY A 215 5.62 3.84 9.62
C GLY A 215 7.00 3.74 10.26
N GLN A 216 7.98 3.05 9.63
CA GLN A 216 9.32 2.86 10.21
C GLN A 216 10.36 3.93 9.84
N GLY A 217 9.94 5.02 9.22
CA GLY A 217 10.80 6.15 8.90
C GLY A 217 10.83 6.58 7.44
N GLY A 218 9.86 6.20 6.64
CA GLY A 218 9.69 6.62 5.24
C GLY A 218 9.72 8.13 5.04
N ALA A 219 8.59 8.78 4.77
CA ALA A 219 8.53 10.23 4.65
C ALA A 219 8.99 10.95 5.93
N HIS A 220 9.58 12.12 5.78
CA HIS A 220 10.07 12.92 6.90
C HIS A 220 8.95 13.71 7.59
N ARG A 221 9.23 14.26 8.78
CA ARG A 221 8.23 14.92 9.64
C ARG A 221 7.52 16.07 8.94
N GLU A 222 8.27 16.91 8.22
CA GLU A 222 7.77 18.10 7.53
C GLU A 222 6.69 17.74 6.48
N PHE A 223 6.80 16.56 5.86
CA PHE A 223 5.78 16.06 4.96
C PHE A 223 4.45 15.81 5.71
N TYR A 224 4.51 15.15 6.86
CA TYR A 224 3.31 14.91 7.68
C TYR A 224 2.75 16.20 8.30
N GLU A 225 3.56 17.22 8.53
CA GLU A 225 3.10 18.55 8.94
C GLU A 225 2.28 19.25 7.85
N ILE A 226 2.49 18.89 6.59
CA ILE A 226 1.67 19.34 5.45
C ILE A 226 0.42 18.49 5.30
N VAL A 227 0.53 17.16 5.38
CA VAL A 227 -0.60 16.23 5.23
C VAL A 227 -1.64 16.41 6.33
N LEU A 228 -1.24 16.75 7.55
CA LEU A 228 -2.08 16.97 8.74
C LEU A 228 -3.08 15.83 9.01
N PRO A 229 -2.63 14.58 9.13
CA PRO A 229 -3.52 13.45 9.26
C PRO A 229 -4.20 13.41 10.63
N LYS A 230 -5.44 12.93 10.69
CA LYS A 230 -6.16 12.59 11.93
C LYS A 230 -6.13 11.11 12.23
N ILE A 231 -6.06 10.30 11.19
CA ILE A 231 -6.03 8.84 11.27
C ILE A 231 -4.79 8.33 10.53
N ALA A 232 -3.98 7.52 11.22
CA ALA A 232 -2.77 6.93 10.67
C ALA A 232 -2.86 5.41 10.62
N LEU A 233 -2.74 4.85 9.43
CA LEU A 233 -2.71 3.42 9.16
C LEU A 233 -1.25 2.95 9.13
N TYR A 234 -0.91 1.99 10.00
CA TYR A 234 0.43 1.43 10.09
C TYR A 234 0.41 -0.04 9.67
N THR A 235 1.03 -0.37 8.59
CA THR A 235 1.26 -1.77 8.18
C THR A 235 2.42 -2.41 8.96
N ALA A 236 2.44 -2.17 10.27
CA ALA A 236 3.50 -2.55 11.19
C ALA A 236 3.09 -3.75 12.07
N PRO A 237 3.75 -4.92 11.93
CA PRO A 237 3.64 -6.02 12.88
C PRO A 237 4.21 -5.63 14.26
N ASP A 238 4.00 -6.47 15.28
CA ASP A 238 4.34 -6.14 16.68
C ASP A 238 5.81 -5.75 16.88
N TRP A 239 6.74 -6.51 16.30
CA TRP A 239 8.17 -6.22 16.44
C TRP A 239 8.56 -4.87 15.83
N LEU A 240 7.91 -4.46 14.74
CA LEU A 240 8.15 -3.19 14.09
C LEU A 240 7.44 -2.06 14.85
N TRP A 241 6.18 -2.27 15.25
CA TRP A 241 5.40 -1.31 16.04
C TRP A 241 6.06 -0.96 17.37
N THR A 242 6.64 -1.96 18.05
CA THR A 242 7.37 -1.77 19.31
C THR A 242 8.84 -1.45 19.11
N ASN A 243 9.35 -1.50 17.86
CA ASN A 243 10.77 -1.42 17.54
C ASN A 243 11.59 -2.42 18.39
N ASN A 244 11.18 -3.71 18.35
CA ASN A 244 11.77 -4.78 19.18
C ASN A 244 11.85 -4.38 20.67
N ASN A 245 10.74 -3.89 21.23
CA ASN A 245 10.66 -3.37 22.60
C ASN A 245 11.63 -2.19 22.86
N GLY A 246 11.84 -1.33 21.86
CA GLY A 246 12.69 -0.15 21.94
C GLY A 246 14.18 -0.40 21.68
N THR A 247 14.57 -1.63 21.35
CA THR A 247 15.99 -2.00 21.10
C THR A 247 16.35 -2.11 19.62
N GLY A 248 15.35 -2.04 18.73
CA GLY A 248 15.54 -2.17 17.30
C GLY A 248 16.08 -0.90 16.62
N PRO A 249 16.53 -1.03 15.37
CA PRO A 249 17.11 0.09 14.63
C PRO A 249 16.05 0.96 13.92
N PHE A 250 14.76 0.59 13.99
CA PHE A 250 13.70 1.22 13.21
C PHE A 250 13.23 2.54 13.84
N LYS A 251 12.67 3.42 13.03
CA LYS A 251 12.21 4.74 13.48
C LYS A 251 10.73 4.79 13.86
N THR A 252 10.07 3.64 13.96
CA THR A 252 8.62 3.56 14.25
C THR A 252 8.22 4.32 15.52
N LEU A 253 9.03 4.22 16.57
CA LEU A 253 8.74 4.97 17.81
C LEU A 253 8.82 6.49 17.60
N GLN A 254 9.75 6.96 16.77
CA GLN A 254 9.87 8.36 16.39
C GLN A 254 8.67 8.83 15.56
N THR A 255 8.29 8.05 14.54
CA THR A 255 7.11 8.35 13.71
C THR A 255 5.83 8.38 14.54
N ARG A 256 5.67 7.44 15.48
CA ARG A 256 4.55 7.44 16.44
C ARG A 256 4.56 8.68 17.35
N GLN A 257 5.73 9.18 17.73
CA GLN A 257 5.84 10.44 18.47
C GLN A 257 5.41 11.62 17.61
N TRP A 258 5.86 11.72 16.36
CA TRP A 258 5.41 12.77 15.44
C TRP A 258 3.89 12.77 15.27
N MET A 259 3.28 11.59 15.06
CA MET A 259 1.82 11.49 14.91
C MET A 259 1.07 11.99 16.16
N ARG A 260 1.57 11.69 17.38
CA ARG A 260 0.98 12.22 18.62
C ARG A 260 1.12 13.75 18.71
N GLU A 261 2.28 14.28 18.35
CA GLU A 261 2.56 15.73 18.37
C GLU A 261 1.74 16.50 17.32
N LEU A 262 1.44 15.86 16.17
CA LEU A 262 0.58 16.40 15.12
C LEU A 262 -0.93 16.26 15.43
N GLY A 263 -1.28 15.62 16.54
CA GLY A 263 -2.68 15.49 16.96
C GLY A 263 -3.44 14.36 16.26
N VAL A 264 -2.73 13.34 15.76
CA VAL A 264 -3.38 12.13 15.24
C VAL A 264 -4.19 11.47 16.34
N VAL A 265 -5.49 11.32 16.11
CA VAL A 265 -6.44 10.81 17.12
C VAL A 265 -6.53 9.29 17.12
N LEU A 266 -6.18 8.65 16.00
CA LEU A 266 -6.29 7.21 15.83
C LEU A 266 -5.09 6.64 15.08
N SER A 267 -4.43 5.65 15.69
CA SER A 267 -3.38 4.85 15.05
C SER A 267 -3.84 3.41 14.91
N CYS A 268 -3.71 2.85 13.71
CA CYS A 268 -4.20 1.51 13.35
C CYS A 268 -3.04 0.60 12.93
N PRO A 269 -2.28 0.00 13.87
CA PRO A 269 -1.18 -0.90 13.52
C PRO A 269 -1.65 -2.34 13.27
N HIS A 270 -1.02 -3.07 12.35
CA HIS A 270 -1.30 -4.48 12.05
C HIS A 270 -1.28 -5.39 13.29
N CYS A 271 -0.41 -5.12 14.25
CA CYS A 271 -0.34 -5.92 15.48
C CYS A 271 -1.62 -5.89 16.33
N HIS A 272 -2.52 -4.94 16.09
CA HIS A 272 -3.82 -4.89 16.74
C HIS A 272 -4.93 -5.58 15.94
N GLY A 273 -4.63 -6.17 14.80
CA GLY A 273 -5.56 -6.87 13.91
C GLY A 273 -5.95 -6.10 12.67
N ASP A 274 -6.98 -6.58 11.99
CA ASP A 274 -7.55 -5.91 10.83
C ASP A 274 -8.31 -4.65 11.25
N PHE A 275 -8.26 -3.60 10.40
CA PHE A 275 -9.02 -2.37 10.60
C PHE A 275 -9.92 -2.12 9.39
N LEU A 276 -11.23 -2.11 9.62
CA LEU A 276 -12.24 -1.78 8.64
C LEU A 276 -12.77 -0.37 8.91
N LEU A 277 -12.47 0.56 8.03
CA LEU A 277 -12.98 1.93 8.02
C LEU A 277 -14.22 1.99 7.13
N VAL A 278 -15.30 2.61 7.62
CA VAL A 278 -16.58 2.79 6.91
C VAL A 278 -17.05 4.23 6.94
#